data_769d01cbaac227ee7af5672321662ee3
#
_entry.id   769d01cbaac227ee7af5672321662ee3
#
_cell.length_a   1.000
_cell.length_b   1.000
_cell.length_c   1.000
_cell.angle_alpha   90.00
_cell.angle_beta   90.00
_cell.angle_gamma   90.00
#
_symmetry.space_group_name_H-M   'P 1'
#
loop_
_entity.id
_entity.type
_entity.pdbx_description
1 polymer ?
#
loop_
_entity_poly.entity_id
_entity_poly.type
_entity_poly.pdbx_seq_one_letter_code
_entity_poly.pdbx_strand_id
1 'polypeptide(L)'
;ADALNDTRENSRYLPGIPLSSRIAITGDPAGLKEASTIALVIPAQALRSVLMDIGDHIPPDATLILCAKGLERETLASPVEIVEELLPGRFIAVLSGPSFARDVARGLPTAVTLAATDGGWADALSSTLSTANLRLYASTDMVGVEMGGALKNVMAVAVGITRGLKLGASAEAALIARGFAEMTRLAVARGAQAETLTGLSGLGDLVLTCSSPQSRNFAYGEALASGEDLVARPLAEGVHTARQARQIARDASIDTPIIDMVCAILNGDLDAPDAVRHLLSRPLTRET
;
A
#
# COMPACT_ATOMS: atom_id res chain seq x y z
N ALA A 1 -18.30 14.76 -8.25
CA ALA A 1 -19.15 13.92 -9.13
C ALA A 1 -19.39 14.66 -10.45
N ASP A 2 -19.90 15.89 -10.43
CA ASP A 2 -20.39 16.63 -11.61
C ASP A 2 -19.34 16.74 -12.74
N ALA A 3 -18.15 17.23 -12.43
CA ALA A 3 -17.06 17.29 -13.42
C ALA A 3 -16.70 15.95 -14.07
N LEU A 4 -16.79 14.85 -13.30
CA LEU A 4 -16.54 13.50 -13.84
C LEU A 4 -17.71 13.01 -14.72
N ASN A 5 -18.94 13.40 -14.40
CA ASN A 5 -20.09 13.10 -15.25
C ASN A 5 -20.03 13.86 -16.56
N ASP A 6 -19.63 15.14 -16.53
CA ASP A 6 -19.56 16.02 -17.71
C ASP A 6 -18.44 15.57 -18.66
N THR A 7 -17.24 15.34 -18.12
CA THR A 7 -16.05 15.04 -18.92
C THR A 7 -15.85 13.56 -19.20
N ARG A 8 -16.45 12.68 -18.39
CA ARG A 8 -16.19 11.22 -18.41
C ARG A 8 -14.70 10.89 -18.30
N GLU A 9 -13.93 11.73 -17.56
CA GLU A 9 -12.50 11.57 -17.36
C GLU A 9 -12.09 12.05 -15.97
N ASN A 10 -11.23 11.29 -15.29
CA ASN A 10 -10.56 11.75 -14.07
C ASN A 10 -9.26 12.47 -14.44
N SER A 11 -9.37 13.65 -15.05
CA SER A 11 -8.23 14.42 -15.57
C SER A 11 -7.19 14.80 -14.52
N ARG A 12 -7.60 14.86 -13.24
CA ARG A 12 -6.68 15.20 -12.13
C ARG A 12 -5.74 14.04 -11.76
N TYR A 13 -6.26 12.80 -11.72
CA TYR A 13 -5.49 11.65 -11.21
C TYR A 13 -5.21 10.60 -12.28
N LEU A 14 -5.98 10.58 -13.36
CA LEU A 14 -5.90 9.58 -14.42
C LEU A 14 -6.16 10.22 -15.79
N PRO A 15 -5.33 11.21 -16.19
CA PRO A 15 -5.54 11.96 -17.41
C PRO A 15 -5.42 11.09 -18.67
N GLY A 16 -6.27 11.38 -19.67
CA GLY A 16 -6.27 10.72 -20.97
C GLY A 16 -6.92 9.33 -20.98
N ILE A 17 -7.67 8.97 -19.93
CA ILE A 17 -8.37 7.68 -19.85
C ILE A 17 -9.87 7.93 -19.70
N PRO A 18 -10.68 7.64 -20.73
CA PRO A 18 -12.12 7.85 -20.67
C PRO A 18 -12.78 6.81 -19.74
N LEU A 19 -13.72 7.28 -18.92
CA LEU A 19 -14.56 6.42 -18.09
C LEU A 19 -15.69 5.81 -18.92
N SER A 20 -15.90 4.50 -18.78
CA SER A 20 -17.00 3.79 -19.45
C SER A 20 -18.35 4.42 -19.12
N SER A 21 -19.23 4.54 -20.10
CA SER A 21 -20.61 5.01 -19.91
C SER A 21 -21.43 4.12 -18.98
N ARG A 22 -21.00 2.86 -18.75
CA ARG A 22 -21.62 1.95 -17.80
C ARG A 22 -21.35 2.28 -16.32
N ILE A 23 -20.38 3.17 -16.05
CA ILE A 23 -20.07 3.61 -14.68
C ILE A 23 -21.01 4.76 -14.34
N ALA A 24 -21.89 4.54 -13.36
CA ALA A 24 -22.64 5.61 -12.72
C ALA A 24 -21.74 6.36 -11.75
N ILE A 25 -21.71 7.68 -11.81
CA ILE A 25 -20.88 8.52 -10.95
C ILE A 25 -21.82 9.37 -10.08
N THR A 26 -21.76 9.18 -8.78
CA THR A 26 -22.57 9.92 -7.81
C THR A 26 -21.71 10.40 -6.64
N GLY A 27 -22.10 11.51 -6.01
CA GLY A 27 -21.57 11.93 -4.71
C GLY A 27 -22.51 11.53 -3.56
N ASP A 28 -23.64 10.90 -3.85
CA ASP A 28 -24.62 10.50 -2.84
C ASP A 28 -24.29 9.07 -2.35
N PRO A 29 -23.98 8.88 -1.06
CA PRO A 29 -23.70 7.56 -0.49
C PRO A 29 -24.93 6.63 -0.49
N ALA A 30 -26.13 7.16 -0.67
CA ALA A 30 -27.34 6.34 -0.82
C ALA A 30 -27.27 5.37 -2.02
N GLY A 31 -26.41 5.67 -3.01
CA GLY A 31 -26.12 4.77 -4.13
C GLY A 31 -25.45 3.44 -3.72
N LEU A 32 -24.96 3.32 -2.49
CA LEU A 32 -24.37 2.08 -1.97
C LEU A 32 -25.42 1.05 -1.52
N LYS A 33 -26.67 1.46 -1.27
CA LYS A 33 -27.69 0.61 -0.64
C LYS A 33 -28.05 -0.67 -1.38
N GLU A 34 -27.78 -0.73 -2.68
CA GLU A 34 -28.04 -1.92 -3.50
C GLU A 34 -26.77 -2.68 -3.89
N ALA A 35 -25.61 -2.23 -3.40
CA ALA A 35 -24.34 -2.82 -3.76
C ALA A 35 -24.10 -4.11 -2.96
N SER A 36 -23.86 -5.21 -3.65
CA SER A 36 -23.44 -6.49 -3.04
C SER A 36 -21.94 -6.57 -2.79
N THR A 37 -21.16 -5.74 -3.49
CA THR A 37 -19.71 -5.66 -3.36
C THR A 37 -19.26 -4.20 -3.45
N ILE A 38 -18.47 -3.74 -2.48
CA ILE A 38 -18.01 -2.36 -2.36
C ILE A 38 -16.48 -2.34 -2.25
N ALA A 39 -15.80 -1.76 -3.24
CA ALA A 39 -14.35 -1.55 -3.17
C ALA A 39 -14.05 -0.21 -2.47
N LEU A 40 -13.40 -0.28 -1.32
CA LEU A 40 -12.95 0.88 -0.55
C LEU A 40 -11.55 1.30 -1.01
N VAL A 41 -11.52 2.16 -2.02
CA VAL A 41 -10.28 2.68 -2.63
C VAL A 41 -9.98 4.07 -2.06
N ILE A 42 -9.72 4.11 -0.76
CA ILE A 42 -9.58 5.32 0.05
C ILE A 42 -8.19 5.31 0.69
N PRO A 43 -7.51 6.46 0.85
CA PRO A 43 -6.27 6.50 1.63
C PRO A 43 -6.49 5.96 3.06
N ALA A 44 -5.54 5.19 3.59
CA ALA A 44 -5.68 4.55 4.91
C ALA A 44 -6.01 5.56 6.01
N GLN A 45 -5.44 6.77 5.97
CA GLN A 45 -5.70 7.82 6.96
C GLN A 45 -7.10 8.43 6.91
N ALA A 46 -7.85 8.22 5.82
CA ALA A 46 -9.22 8.73 5.66
C ALA A 46 -10.28 7.62 5.85
N LEU A 47 -9.86 6.36 5.95
CA LEU A 47 -10.77 5.23 5.95
C LEU A 47 -11.78 5.30 7.11
N ARG A 48 -11.31 5.55 8.33
CA ARG A 48 -12.17 5.64 9.52
C ARG A 48 -13.23 6.73 9.37
N SER A 49 -12.82 7.96 9.04
CA SER A 49 -13.75 9.08 8.89
C SER A 49 -14.78 8.82 7.80
N VAL A 50 -14.36 8.29 6.66
CA VAL A 50 -15.28 7.94 5.57
C VAL A 50 -16.26 6.85 5.99
N LEU A 51 -15.83 5.80 6.70
CA LEU A 51 -16.71 4.74 7.17
C LEU A 51 -17.72 5.25 8.23
N MET A 52 -17.31 6.20 9.07
CA MET A 52 -18.24 6.86 10.00
C MET A 52 -19.32 7.65 9.26
N ASP A 53 -18.98 8.27 8.12
CA ASP A 53 -19.92 9.07 7.34
C ASP A 53 -20.87 8.22 6.48
N ILE A 54 -20.37 7.10 5.90
CA ILE A 54 -21.15 6.31 4.93
C ILE A 54 -21.62 4.95 5.45
N GLY A 55 -21.19 4.54 6.65
CA GLY A 55 -21.43 3.18 7.17
C GLY A 55 -22.90 2.75 7.18
N ASP A 56 -23.81 3.67 7.50
CA ASP A 56 -25.26 3.42 7.50
C ASP A 56 -25.86 3.18 6.10
N HIS A 57 -25.10 3.54 5.05
CA HIS A 57 -25.51 3.30 3.66
C HIS A 57 -24.96 1.97 3.11
N ILE A 58 -24.07 1.30 3.83
CA ILE A 58 -23.46 0.04 3.43
C ILE A 58 -24.40 -1.13 3.83
N PRO A 59 -24.90 -1.93 2.88
CA PRO A 59 -25.73 -3.08 3.19
C PRO A 59 -25.02 -4.05 4.14
N PRO A 60 -25.74 -4.66 5.11
CA PRO A 60 -25.11 -5.56 6.09
C PRO A 60 -24.49 -6.82 5.48
N ASP A 61 -24.96 -7.26 4.35
CA ASP A 61 -24.51 -8.43 3.60
C ASP A 61 -23.52 -8.10 2.45
N ALA A 62 -23.20 -6.81 2.25
CA ALA A 62 -22.22 -6.41 1.24
C ALA A 62 -20.81 -6.87 1.61
N THR A 63 -20.09 -7.38 0.61
CA THR A 63 -18.65 -7.64 0.70
C THR A 63 -17.87 -6.34 0.59
N LEU A 64 -16.98 -6.06 1.55
CA LEU A 64 -16.08 -4.92 1.53
C LEU A 64 -14.70 -5.35 1.06
N ILE A 65 -14.22 -4.77 -0.05
CA ILE A 65 -12.88 -5.03 -0.59
C ILE A 65 -12.00 -3.83 -0.23
N LEU A 66 -11.04 -4.04 0.66
CA LEU A 66 -10.12 -3.03 1.13
C LEU A 66 -8.92 -2.93 0.18
N CYS A 67 -8.73 -1.75 -0.40
CA CYS A 67 -7.62 -1.46 -1.32
C CYS A 67 -6.61 -0.47 -0.71
N ALA A 68 -6.87 0.04 0.50
CA ALA A 68 -5.96 0.93 1.21
C ALA A 68 -4.63 0.24 1.55
N LYS A 69 -3.53 0.96 1.44
CA LYS A 69 -2.17 0.45 1.72
C LYS A 69 -1.51 1.32 2.78
N GLY A 70 -1.60 0.92 4.03
CA GLY A 70 -1.05 1.67 5.17
C GLY A 70 -1.76 1.31 6.45
N LEU A 71 -1.28 1.90 7.55
CA LEU A 71 -1.86 1.75 8.88
C LEU A 71 -2.40 3.11 9.35
N GLU A 72 -3.39 3.12 10.19
CA GLU A 72 -3.91 4.35 10.79
C GLU A 72 -2.89 4.98 11.74
N ARG A 73 -2.73 6.30 11.69
CA ARG A 73 -1.65 6.98 12.40
C ARG A 73 -1.75 6.88 13.91
N GLU A 74 -2.92 7.08 14.46
CA GLU A 74 -3.12 7.21 15.91
C GLU A 74 -3.18 5.84 16.59
N THR A 75 -3.80 4.86 15.96
CA THR A 75 -4.10 3.55 16.55
C THR A 75 -3.17 2.44 16.09
N LEU A 76 -2.42 2.64 15.00
CA LEU A 76 -1.66 1.63 14.26
C LEU A 76 -2.55 0.53 13.66
N ALA A 77 -3.86 0.75 13.64
CA ALA A 77 -4.82 -0.22 13.11
C ALA A 77 -4.68 -0.39 11.60
N SER A 78 -4.83 -1.62 11.15
CA SER A 78 -4.94 -1.94 9.72
C SER A 78 -6.33 -1.55 9.18
N PRO A 79 -6.49 -1.43 7.87
CA PRO A 79 -7.79 -1.25 7.25
C PRO A 79 -8.83 -2.30 7.67
N VAL A 80 -8.43 -3.56 7.83
CA VAL A 80 -9.31 -4.64 8.33
C VAL A 80 -9.74 -4.35 9.75
N GLU A 81 -8.81 -4.05 10.66
CA GLU A 81 -9.10 -3.75 12.06
C GLU A 81 -10.05 -2.55 12.20
N ILE A 82 -9.91 -1.51 11.36
CA ILE A 82 -10.82 -0.36 11.34
C ILE A 82 -12.24 -0.77 10.93
N VAL A 83 -12.38 -1.61 9.89
CA VAL A 83 -13.70 -2.08 9.46
C VAL A 83 -14.32 -2.99 10.49
N GLU A 84 -13.57 -3.90 11.10
CA GLU A 84 -14.08 -4.78 12.16
C GLU A 84 -14.57 -4.00 13.39
N GLU A 85 -13.88 -2.90 13.74
CA GLU A 85 -14.29 -2.01 14.83
C GLU A 85 -15.60 -1.26 14.52
N LEU A 86 -15.69 -0.64 13.33
CA LEU A 86 -16.80 0.25 12.99
C LEU A 86 -18.02 -0.48 12.41
N LEU A 87 -17.80 -1.57 11.71
CA LEU A 87 -18.81 -2.34 11.00
C LEU A 87 -18.63 -3.84 11.30
N PRO A 88 -18.83 -4.28 12.54
CA PRO A 88 -18.55 -5.67 12.93
C PRO A 88 -19.43 -6.68 12.16
N GLY A 89 -18.87 -7.85 11.89
CA GLY A 89 -19.57 -8.95 11.23
C GLY A 89 -19.70 -8.81 9.72
N ARG A 90 -18.96 -7.89 9.08
CA ARG A 90 -18.94 -7.72 7.62
C ARG A 90 -18.08 -8.77 6.93
N PHE A 91 -18.43 -9.07 5.69
CA PHE A 91 -17.56 -9.83 4.79
C PHE A 91 -16.46 -8.92 4.28
N ILE A 92 -15.21 -9.20 4.69
CA ILE A 92 -14.07 -8.36 4.37
C ILE A 92 -13.08 -9.14 3.49
N ALA A 93 -12.64 -8.54 2.40
CA ALA A 93 -11.53 -8.99 1.60
C ALA A 93 -10.49 -7.87 1.44
N VAL A 94 -9.23 -8.22 1.27
CA VAL A 94 -8.12 -7.28 1.03
C VAL A 94 -7.59 -7.49 -0.37
N LEU A 95 -7.46 -6.41 -1.15
CA LEU A 95 -6.90 -6.43 -2.50
C LEU A 95 -5.57 -5.65 -2.51
N SER A 96 -4.48 -6.33 -2.81
CA SER A 96 -3.15 -5.70 -2.93
C SER A 96 -2.28 -6.41 -3.95
N GLY A 97 -1.28 -5.70 -4.48
CA GLY A 97 -0.34 -6.23 -5.47
C GLY A 97 0.15 -5.16 -6.43
N PRO A 98 1.01 -5.53 -7.41
CA PRO A 98 1.62 -4.62 -8.36
C PRO A 98 0.58 -4.09 -9.37
N SER A 99 0.00 -2.94 -9.09
CA SER A 99 -1.14 -2.40 -9.85
C SER A 99 -1.13 -0.87 -9.89
N PHE A 100 -0.28 -0.28 -10.73
CA PHE A 100 -0.42 1.15 -10.99
C PHE A 100 -1.77 1.44 -11.66
N ALA A 101 -2.51 2.41 -11.11
CA ALA A 101 -3.84 2.75 -11.60
C ALA A 101 -3.88 3.05 -13.10
N ARG A 102 -2.82 3.67 -13.63
CA ARG A 102 -2.71 3.99 -15.05
C ARG A 102 -2.61 2.74 -15.94
N ASP A 103 -1.88 1.73 -15.48
CA ASP A 103 -1.69 0.48 -16.23
C ASP A 103 -2.99 -0.34 -16.21
N VAL A 104 -3.61 -0.47 -15.05
CA VAL A 104 -4.91 -1.14 -14.91
C VAL A 104 -5.99 -0.47 -15.77
N ALA A 105 -6.07 0.85 -15.72
CA ALA A 105 -7.08 1.61 -16.46
C ALA A 105 -6.86 1.59 -17.99
N ARG A 106 -5.64 1.35 -18.43
CA ARG A 106 -5.29 1.10 -19.86
C ARG A 106 -5.58 -0.34 -20.29
N GLY A 107 -6.01 -1.20 -19.38
CA GLY A 107 -6.23 -2.61 -19.65
C GLY A 107 -4.95 -3.40 -19.85
N LEU A 108 -3.82 -2.95 -19.31
CA LEU A 108 -2.57 -3.70 -19.37
C LEU A 108 -2.63 -4.92 -18.44
N PRO A 109 -1.94 -6.02 -18.78
CA PRO A 109 -1.93 -7.22 -17.94
C PRO A 109 -1.48 -6.90 -16.53
N THR A 110 -2.32 -7.24 -15.55
CA THR A 110 -2.09 -6.97 -14.13
C THR A 110 -2.48 -8.20 -13.31
N ALA A 111 -1.69 -8.51 -12.29
CA ALA A 111 -1.98 -9.58 -11.35
C ALA A 111 -1.88 -9.04 -9.92
N VAL A 112 -2.88 -9.36 -9.09
CA VAL A 112 -2.96 -8.92 -7.69
C VAL A 112 -3.42 -10.07 -6.79
N THR A 113 -3.22 -9.94 -5.49
CA THR A 113 -3.74 -10.88 -4.49
C THR A 113 -5.05 -10.34 -3.92
N LEU A 114 -6.04 -11.21 -3.82
CA LEU A 114 -7.27 -10.98 -3.05
C LEU A 114 -7.27 -11.95 -1.89
N ALA A 115 -7.25 -11.43 -0.66
CA ALA A 115 -7.25 -12.24 0.55
C ALA A 115 -8.58 -12.09 1.29
N ALA A 116 -9.09 -13.22 1.80
CA ALA A 116 -10.25 -13.25 2.69
C ALA A 116 -10.07 -14.37 3.72
N THR A 117 -10.80 -14.33 4.84
CA THR A 117 -10.66 -15.31 5.93
C THR A 117 -11.02 -16.74 5.53
N ASP A 118 -11.96 -16.91 4.61
CA ASP A 118 -12.36 -18.22 4.08
C ASP A 118 -11.80 -18.42 2.66
N GLY A 119 -11.10 -19.55 2.44
CA GLY A 119 -10.43 -19.86 1.18
C GLY A 119 -11.40 -20.08 0.02
N GLY A 120 -12.51 -20.76 0.25
CA GLY A 120 -13.52 -21.01 -0.78
C GLY A 120 -14.20 -19.71 -1.23
N TRP A 121 -14.41 -18.79 -0.28
CA TRP A 121 -14.94 -17.47 -0.58
C TRP A 121 -13.91 -16.59 -1.31
N ALA A 122 -12.62 -16.63 -0.90
CA ALA A 122 -11.55 -15.95 -1.60
C ALA A 122 -11.43 -16.41 -3.07
N ASP A 123 -11.52 -17.73 -3.31
CA ASP A 123 -11.50 -18.32 -4.66
C ASP A 123 -12.69 -17.86 -5.50
N ALA A 124 -13.90 -17.91 -4.95
CA ALA A 124 -15.13 -17.48 -5.63
C ALA A 124 -15.08 -15.99 -6.00
N LEU A 125 -14.63 -15.13 -5.06
CA LEU A 125 -14.49 -13.70 -5.27
C LEU A 125 -13.41 -13.39 -6.33
N SER A 126 -12.25 -14.05 -6.23
CA SER A 126 -11.15 -13.91 -7.18
C SER A 126 -11.59 -14.32 -8.59
N SER A 127 -12.32 -15.42 -8.72
CA SER A 127 -12.87 -15.87 -10.00
C SER A 127 -13.88 -14.87 -10.58
N THR A 128 -14.78 -14.35 -9.74
CA THR A 128 -15.84 -13.43 -10.17
C THR A 128 -15.29 -12.07 -10.62
N LEU A 129 -14.28 -11.56 -9.94
CA LEU A 129 -13.71 -10.23 -10.19
C LEU A 129 -12.56 -10.24 -11.20
N SER A 130 -12.01 -11.40 -11.53
CA SER A 130 -10.96 -11.50 -12.56
C SER A 130 -11.51 -11.16 -13.94
N THR A 131 -10.67 -10.53 -14.73
CA THR A 131 -10.96 -10.21 -16.14
C THR A 131 -9.84 -10.74 -17.06
N ALA A 132 -9.97 -10.56 -18.36
CA ALA A 132 -8.93 -10.95 -19.31
C ALA A 132 -7.56 -10.30 -18.99
N ASN A 133 -7.57 -9.07 -18.45
CA ASN A 133 -6.36 -8.28 -18.22
C ASN A 133 -6.04 -8.07 -16.73
N LEU A 134 -6.96 -8.37 -15.83
CA LEU A 134 -6.75 -8.29 -14.38
C LEU A 134 -6.99 -9.66 -13.75
N ARG A 135 -5.94 -10.30 -13.26
CA ARG A 135 -6.01 -11.61 -12.60
C ARG A 135 -5.90 -11.46 -11.09
N LEU A 136 -6.85 -12.03 -10.38
CA LEU A 136 -6.84 -12.07 -8.91
C LEU A 136 -6.42 -13.45 -8.44
N TYR A 137 -5.43 -13.51 -7.56
CA TYR A 137 -4.97 -14.74 -6.91
C TYR A 137 -5.48 -14.76 -5.48
N ALA A 138 -6.22 -15.81 -5.14
CA ALA A 138 -6.80 -15.97 -3.82
C ALA A 138 -5.74 -16.25 -2.74
N SER A 139 -5.99 -15.74 -1.53
CA SER A 139 -5.19 -16.01 -0.32
C SER A 139 -6.13 -16.05 0.90
N THR A 140 -5.68 -16.69 1.97
CA THR A 140 -6.34 -16.62 3.29
C THR A 140 -5.59 -15.74 4.28
N ASP A 141 -4.40 -15.25 3.91
CA ASP A 141 -3.57 -14.40 4.77
C ASP A 141 -3.84 -12.92 4.50
N MET A 142 -4.89 -12.39 5.10
CA MET A 142 -5.25 -10.97 5.00
C MET A 142 -4.16 -10.08 5.61
N VAL A 143 -3.59 -10.49 6.74
CA VAL A 143 -2.53 -9.74 7.44
C VAL A 143 -1.29 -9.60 6.56
N GLY A 144 -0.84 -10.69 5.92
CA GLY A 144 0.31 -10.66 5.01
C GLY A 144 0.09 -9.75 3.81
N VAL A 145 -1.11 -9.76 3.24
CA VAL A 145 -1.48 -8.91 2.09
C VAL A 145 -1.52 -7.43 2.48
N GLU A 146 -2.09 -7.08 3.65
CA GLU A 146 -2.09 -5.70 4.15
C GLU A 146 -0.69 -5.20 4.49
N MET A 147 0.06 -5.98 5.26
CA MET A 147 1.40 -5.59 5.71
C MET A 147 2.37 -5.44 4.54
N GLY A 148 2.31 -6.35 3.55
CA GLY A 148 3.09 -6.22 2.32
C GLY A 148 2.80 -4.90 1.60
N GLY A 149 1.53 -4.59 1.39
CA GLY A 149 1.07 -3.34 0.76
C GLY A 149 1.45 -2.07 1.53
N ALA A 150 1.44 -2.12 2.88
CA ALA A 150 1.80 -0.98 3.72
C ALA A 150 3.32 -0.74 3.76
N LEU A 151 4.09 -1.78 4.09
CA LEU A 151 5.54 -1.66 4.35
C LEU A 151 6.36 -1.39 3.08
N LYS A 152 5.95 -1.90 1.92
CA LYS A 152 6.62 -1.60 0.64
C LYS A 152 6.76 -0.10 0.38
N ASN A 153 5.81 0.71 0.86
CA ASN A 153 5.80 2.16 0.65
C ASN A 153 6.97 2.83 1.41
N VAL A 154 7.33 2.32 2.58
CA VAL A 154 8.51 2.77 3.36
C VAL A 154 9.78 2.43 2.61
N MET A 155 9.88 1.20 2.09
CA MET A 155 11.06 0.77 1.32
C MET A 155 11.20 1.57 0.03
N ALA A 156 10.10 1.93 -0.62
CA ALA A 156 10.14 2.78 -1.80
C ALA A 156 10.69 4.20 -1.50
N VAL A 157 10.39 4.77 -0.33
CA VAL A 157 11.03 6.02 0.11
C VAL A 157 12.53 5.81 0.27
N ALA A 158 12.98 4.73 0.94
CA ALA A 158 14.39 4.41 1.14
C ALA A 158 15.15 4.25 -0.19
N VAL A 159 14.58 3.48 -1.14
CA VAL A 159 15.20 3.27 -2.47
C VAL A 159 15.20 4.56 -3.28
N GLY A 160 14.14 5.38 -3.18
CA GLY A 160 14.11 6.72 -3.78
C GLY A 160 15.23 7.62 -3.26
N ILE A 161 15.49 7.62 -1.94
CA ILE A 161 16.63 8.34 -1.34
C ILE A 161 17.96 7.86 -1.94
N THR A 162 18.14 6.54 -2.07
CA THR A 162 19.34 5.95 -2.69
C THR A 162 19.54 6.41 -4.13
N ARG A 163 18.44 6.54 -4.89
CA ARG A 163 18.42 7.06 -6.26
C ARG A 163 18.80 8.54 -6.28
N GLY A 164 18.20 9.38 -5.43
CA GLY A 164 18.50 10.82 -5.34
C GLY A 164 19.96 11.09 -4.97
N LEU A 165 20.56 10.26 -4.12
CA LEU A 165 22.01 10.29 -3.80
C LEU A 165 22.91 9.70 -4.90
N LYS A 166 22.36 9.15 -5.98
CA LYS A 166 23.10 8.55 -7.11
C LYS A 166 24.05 7.43 -6.71
N LEU A 167 23.64 6.57 -5.75
CA LEU A 167 24.49 5.48 -5.23
C LEU A 167 24.56 4.27 -6.17
N GLY A 168 23.77 4.26 -7.24
CA GLY A 168 23.80 3.25 -8.29
C GLY A 168 22.88 2.04 -8.06
N ALA A 169 22.64 1.30 -9.13
CA ALA A 169 21.66 0.20 -9.17
C ALA A 169 21.99 -0.95 -8.20
N SER A 170 23.26 -1.21 -7.93
CA SER A 170 23.68 -2.24 -6.96
C SER A 170 23.23 -1.91 -5.53
N ALA A 171 23.35 -0.64 -5.13
CA ALA A 171 22.89 -0.17 -3.82
C ALA A 171 21.36 -0.23 -3.72
N GLU A 172 20.65 0.15 -4.78
CA GLU A 172 19.18 0.04 -4.84
C GLU A 172 18.74 -1.42 -4.69
N ALA A 173 19.35 -2.35 -5.43
CA ALA A 173 19.03 -3.78 -5.37
C ALA A 173 19.31 -4.38 -3.98
N ALA A 174 20.47 -4.04 -3.39
CA ALA A 174 20.84 -4.48 -2.03
C ALA A 174 19.82 -3.95 -0.99
N LEU A 175 19.41 -2.68 -1.11
CA LEU A 175 18.44 -2.07 -0.22
C LEU A 175 17.05 -2.71 -0.36
N ILE A 176 16.61 -3.05 -1.58
CA ILE A 176 15.36 -3.77 -1.82
C ILE A 176 15.40 -5.14 -1.13
N ALA A 177 16.48 -5.92 -1.30
CA ALA A 177 16.62 -7.24 -0.70
C ALA A 177 16.62 -7.18 0.85
N ARG A 178 17.39 -6.26 1.43
CA ARG A 178 17.45 -6.06 2.89
C ARG A 178 16.15 -5.51 3.45
N GLY A 179 15.54 -4.56 2.75
CA GLY A 179 14.23 -4.01 3.10
C GLY A 179 13.12 -5.04 3.06
N PHE A 180 13.14 -5.94 2.08
CA PHE A 180 12.21 -7.07 2.02
C PHE A 180 12.33 -7.99 3.25
N ALA A 181 13.56 -8.24 3.72
CA ALA A 181 13.77 -9.02 4.95
C ALA A 181 13.22 -8.30 6.19
N GLU A 182 13.34 -6.97 6.30
CA GLU A 182 12.71 -6.19 7.37
C GLU A 182 11.19 -6.25 7.31
N MET A 183 10.61 -6.05 6.11
CA MET A 183 9.16 -6.17 5.89
C MET A 183 8.63 -7.54 6.32
N THR A 184 9.32 -8.61 5.93
CA THR A 184 8.91 -9.98 6.27
C THR A 184 8.91 -10.21 7.78
N ARG A 185 9.98 -9.78 8.50
CA ARG A 185 10.03 -9.92 9.96
C ARG A 185 8.89 -9.18 10.66
N LEU A 186 8.61 -7.94 10.23
CA LEU A 186 7.51 -7.15 10.79
C LEU A 186 6.15 -7.76 10.50
N ALA A 187 5.92 -8.21 9.27
CA ALA A 187 4.65 -8.81 8.88
C ALA A 187 4.40 -10.12 9.66
N VAL A 188 5.41 -10.97 9.79
CA VAL A 188 5.32 -12.22 10.56
C VAL A 188 5.03 -11.95 12.04
N ALA A 189 5.65 -10.93 12.62
CA ALA A 189 5.36 -10.52 14.01
C ALA A 189 3.91 -10.03 14.21
N ARG A 190 3.26 -9.57 13.14
CA ARG A 190 1.83 -9.20 13.14
C ARG A 190 0.91 -10.39 12.77
N GLY A 191 1.46 -11.59 12.58
CA GLY A 191 0.71 -12.81 12.29
C GLY A 191 0.61 -13.19 10.81
N ALA A 192 1.35 -12.51 9.93
CA ALA A 192 1.41 -12.87 8.51
C ALA A 192 2.19 -14.17 8.27
N GLN A 193 1.88 -14.84 7.16
CA GLN A 193 2.68 -15.94 6.64
C GLN A 193 3.84 -15.37 5.80
N ALA A 194 5.07 -15.85 6.03
CA ALA A 194 6.25 -15.38 5.30
C ALA A 194 6.13 -15.62 3.78
N GLU A 195 5.48 -16.69 3.39
CA GLU A 195 5.22 -17.09 2.00
C GLU A 195 4.37 -16.03 1.27
N THR A 196 3.39 -15.43 1.94
CA THR A 196 2.56 -14.36 1.36
C THR A 196 3.40 -13.15 0.95
N LEU A 197 4.43 -12.83 1.73
CA LEU A 197 5.33 -11.71 1.43
C LEU A 197 6.17 -11.97 0.16
N THR A 198 6.47 -13.21 -0.19
CA THR A 198 7.20 -13.55 -1.43
C THR A 198 6.33 -13.45 -2.69
N GLY A 199 5.02 -13.31 -2.51
CA GLY A 199 4.03 -13.20 -3.59
C GLY A 199 3.83 -11.80 -4.15
N LEU A 200 2.67 -11.63 -4.79
CA LEU A 200 2.32 -10.38 -5.50
C LEU A 200 2.17 -9.18 -4.56
N SER A 201 1.50 -9.35 -3.41
CA SER A 201 1.24 -8.25 -2.46
C SER A 201 2.48 -7.80 -1.68
N GLY A 202 3.49 -8.66 -1.57
CA GLY A 202 4.78 -8.37 -0.94
C GLY A 202 5.86 -8.02 -1.96
N LEU A 203 6.66 -9.01 -2.36
CA LEU A 203 7.82 -8.83 -3.25
C LEU A 203 7.43 -8.22 -4.60
N GLY A 204 6.33 -8.70 -5.21
CA GLY A 204 5.89 -8.19 -6.52
C GLY A 204 5.60 -6.68 -6.49
N ASP A 205 4.83 -6.24 -5.49
CA ASP A 205 4.47 -4.82 -5.34
C ASP A 205 5.65 -3.97 -4.83
N LEU A 206 6.55 -4.54 -4.04
CA LEU A 206 7.81 -3.90 -3.64
C LEU A 206 8.68 -3.59 -4.86
N VAL A 207 8.94 -4.58 -5.71
CA VAL A 207 9.75 -4.42 -6.92
C VAL A 207 9.15 -3.34 -7.82
N LEU A 208 7.84 -3.41 -8.11
CA LEU A 208 7.16 -2.40 -8.93
C LEU A 208 7.31 -0.99 -8.32
N THR A 209 7.08 -0.87 -7.01
CA THR A 209 7.04 0.42 -6.32
C THR A 209 8.44 1.05 -6.20
N CYS A 210 9.49 0.23 -6.07
CA CYS A 210 10.88 0.68 -5.96
C CYS A 210 11.57 0.93 -7.31
N SER A 211 10.99 0.50 -8.44
CA SER A 211 11.65 0.58 -9.75
C SER A 211 11.10 1.69 -10.66
N SER A 212 10.09 2.44 -10.23
CA SER A 212 9.43 3.40 -11.10
C SER A 212 9.13 4.74 -10.40
N PRO A 213 9.41 5.88 -11.06
CA PRO A 213 9.01 7.21 -10.58
C PRO A 213 7.46 7.41 -10.61
N GLN A 214 6.68 6.51 -11.19
CA GLN A 214 5.23 6.50 -11.03
C GLN A 214 4.83 6.24 -9.57
N SER A 215 5.71 5.60 -8.78
CA SER A 215 5.53 5.47 -7.34
C SER A 215 5.73 6.81 -6.65
N ARG A 216 4.68 7.35 -6.03
CA ARG A 216 4.74 8.60 -5.25
C ARG A 216 5.76 8.50 -4.10
N ASN A 217 5.88 7.32 -3.48
CA ASN A 217 6.82 7.09 -2.39
C ASN A 217 8.27 7.10 -2.87
N PHE A 218 8.57 6.44 -3.98
CA PHE A 218 9.88 6.46 -4.61
C PHE A 218 10.26 7.88 -5.05
N ALA A 219 9.38 8.55 -5.80
CA ALA A 219 9.60 9.92 -6.25
C ALA A 219 9.76 10.93 -5.09
N TYR A 220 9.07 10.71 -3.97
CA TYR A 220 9.25 11.50 -2.76
C TYR A 220 10.65 11.32 -2.16
N GLY A 221 11.12 10.07 -2.02
CA GLY A 221 12.46 9.77 -1.51
C GLY A 221 13.56 10.35 -2.38
N GLU A 222 13.42 10.23 -3.71
CA GLU A 222 14.36 10.79 -4.68
C GLU A 222 14.47 12.32 -4.55
N ALA A 223 13.34 13.01 -4.48
CA ALA A 223 13.28 14.45 -4.32
C ALA A 223 13.84 14.93 -2.98
N LEU A 224 13.53 14.21 -1.89
CA LEU A 224 14.05 14.50 -0.56
C LEU A 224 15.59 14.49 -0.55
N ALA A 225 16.20 13.47 -1.15
CA ALA A 225 17.64 13.34 -1.20
C ALA A 225 18.32 14.30 -2.20
N SER A 226 17.57 14.74 -3.23
CA SER A 226 18.05 15.74 -4.20
C SER A 226 17.87 17.19 -3.70
N GLY A 227 17.29 17.41 -2.52
CA GLY A 227 17.06 18.73 -1.95
C GLY A 227 15.95 19.53 -2.67
N GLU A 228 15.01 18.85 -3.33
CA GLU A 228 13.89 19.50 -3.99
C GLU A 228 12.79 19.92 -3.00
N ASP A 229 11.96 20.91 -3.39
CA ASP A 229 10.79 21.31 -2.60
C ASP A 229 9.75 20.18 -2.56
N LEU A 230 9.37 19.79 -1.35
CA LEU A 230 8.41 18.71 -1.08
C LEU A 230 6.98 19.21 -0.85
N VAL A 231 6.78 20.53 -0.67
CA VAL A 231 5.48 21.11 -0.27
C VAL A 231 4.40 20.85 -1.31
N ALA A 232 4.73 20.93 -2.58
CA ALA A 232 3.77 20.73 -3.68
C ALA A 232 3.62 19.27 -4.13
N ARG A 233 4.34 18.33 -3.50
CA ARG A 233 4.32 16.93 -3.93
C ARG A 233 3.09 16.19 -3.43
N PRO A 234 2.57 15.22 -4.22
CA PRO A 234 1.47 14.37 -3.78
C PRO A 234 1.81 13.60 -2.50
N LEU A 235 0.79 13.31 -1.70
CA LEU A 235 0.93 12.52 -0.48
C LEU A 235 1.65 11.19 -0.76
N ALA A 236 2.73 10.95 -0.02
CA ALA A 236 3.48 9.70 0.01
C ALA A 236 3.14 8.95 1.31
N GLU A 237 2.35 7.88 1.21
CA GLU A 237 1.87 7.12 2.38
C GLU A 237 3.02 6.51 3.19
N GLY A 238 4.14 6.16 2.53
CA GLY A 238 5.34 5.64 3.17
C GLY A 238 5.94 6.56 4.24
N VAL A 239 5.75 7.89 4.11
CA VAL A 239 6.19 8.88 5.11
C VAL A 239 5.47 8.68 6.44
N HIS A 240 4.18 8.40 6.40
CA HIS A 240 3.40 8.09 7.59
C HIS A 240 3.68 6.68 8.09
N THR A 241 3.62 5.71 7.19
CA THR A 241 3.81 4.28 7.50
C THR A 241 5.19 4.00 8.14
N ALA A 242 6.24 4.76 7.80
CA ALA A 242 7.57 4.59 8.39
C ALA A 242 7.56 4.70 9.92
N ARG A 243 6.88 5.72 10.46
CA ARG A 243 6.78 5.93 11.91
C ARG A 243 6.00 4.80 12.59
N GLN A 244 4.93 4.36 11.96
CA GLN A 244 4.08 3.26 12.45
C GLN A 244 4.84 1.93 12.42
N ALA A 245 5.53 1.63 11.32
CA ALA A 245 6.37 0.45 11.19
C ALA A 245 7.48 0.42 12.25
N ARG A 246 8.13 1.58 12.52
CA ARG A 246 9.12 1.71 13.59
C ARG A 246 8.51 1.46 14.97
N GLN A 247 7.30 1.94 15.23
CA GLN A 247 6.64 1.68 16.52
C GLN A 247 6.35 0.20 16.70
N ILE A 248 5.77 -0.45 15.68
CA ILE A 248 5.51 -1.90 15.68
C ILE A 248 6.82 -2.70 15.89
N ALA A 249 7.91 -2.29 15.23
CA ALA A 249 9.21 -2.94 15.38
C ALA A 249 9.73 -2.86 16.83
N ARG A 250 9.60 -1.69 17.47
CA ARG A 250 10.01 -1.48 18.85
C ARG A 250 9.18 -2.33 19.83
N ASP A 251 7.85 -2.33 19.66
CA ASP A 251 6.94 -3.08 20.52
C ASP A 251 7.20 -4.59 20.42
N ALA A 252 7.58 -5.06 19.23
CA ALA A 252 7.95 -6.46 18.96
C ALA A 252 9.44 -6.77 19.18
N SER A 253 10.28 -5.79 19.57
CA SER A 253 11.74 -5.92 19.69
C SER A 253 12.43 -6.44 18.41
N ILE A 254 11.99 -5.95 17.26
CA ILE A 254 12.53 -6.32 15.94
C ILE A 254 13.51 -5.25 15.46
N ASP A 255 14.71 -5.68 15.01
CA ASP A 255 15.71 -4.79 14.40
C ASP A 255 15.29 -4.43 12.96
N THR A 256 15.08 -3.13 12.72
CA THR A 256 14.64 -2.58 11.43
C THR A 256 15.49 -1.37 11.02
N PRO A 257 16.78 -1.58 10.77
CA PRO A 257 17.71 -0.48 10.51
C PRO A 257 17.33 0.41 9.32
N ILE A 258 16.74 -0.12 8.26
CA ILE A 258 16.32 0.69 7.11
C ILE A 258 15.14 1.58 7.48
N ILE A 259 14.13 1.03 8.15
CA ILE A 259 12.98 1.80 8.64
C ILE A 259 13.42 2.88 9.62
N ASP A 260 14.35 2.57 10.52
CA ASP A 260 14.89 3.54 11.48
C ASP A 260 15.61 4.70 10.77
N MET A 261 16.41 4.42 9.76
CA MET A 261 17.09 5.47 8.98
C MET A 261 16.10 6.32 8.16
N VAL A 262 15.09 5.69 7.55
CA VAL A 262 14.01 6.45 6.89
C VAL A 262 13.33 7.39 7.88
N CYS A 263 12.99 6.91 9.08
CA CYS A 263 12.40 7.74 10.11
C CYS A 263 13.33 8.89 10.57
N ALA A 264 14.62 8.62 10.75
CA ALA A 264 15.60 9.63 11.16
C ALA A 264 15.72 10.75 10.10
N ILE A 265 15.76 10.38 8.81
CA ILE A 265 15.79 11.36 7.72
C ILE A 265 14.50 12.17 7.67
N LEU A 266 13.34 11.52 7.75
CA LEU A 266 12.04 12.18 7.70
C LEU A 266 11.78 13.13 8.89
N ASN A 267 12.41 12.87 10.03
CA ASN A 267 12.35 13.76 11.19
C ASN A 267 13.38 14.90 11.15
N GLY A 268 14.37 14.83 10.25
CA GLY A 268 15.51 15.76 10.22
C GLY A 268 16.59 15.47 11.27
N ASP A 269 16.56 14.28 11.86
CA ASP A 269 17.57 13.85 12.84
C ASP A 269 18.92 13.52 12.19
N LEU A 270 18.88 13.06 10.93
CA LEU A 270 20.04 12.75 10.09
C LEU A 270 19.83 13.26 8.66
N ASP A 271 20.88 13.65 7.99
CA ASP A 271 20.81 13.80 6.54
C ASP A 271 20.93 12.44 5.81
N ALA A 272 20.55 12.41 4.54
CA ALA A 272 20.53 11.18 3.77
C ALA A 272 21.92 10.54 3.61
N PRO A 273 23.02 11.28 3.32
CA PRO A 273 24.37 10.75 3.30
C PRO A 273 24.81 10.13 4.63
N ASP A 274 24.49 10.77 5.76
CA ASP A 274 24.81 10.26 7.10
C ASP A 274 24.07 8.96 7.40
N ALA A 275 22.79 8.87 7.05
CA ALA A 275 22.02 7.64 7.20
C ALA A 275 22.61 6.47 6.42
N VAL A 276 23.11 6.71 5.20
CA VAL A 276 23.80 5.67 4.42
C VAL A 276 25.09 5.25 5.12
N ARG A 277 25.92 6.20 5.62
CA ARG A 277 27.11 5.86 6.39
C ARG A 277 26.81 5.03 7.63
N HIS A 278 25.72 5.35 8.33
CA HIS A 278 25.25 4.58 9.48
C HIS A 278 24.89 3.15 9.11
N LEU A 279 24.14 2.93 8.02
CA LEU A 279 23.81 1.58 7.55
C LEU A 279 25.07 0.78 7.19
N LEU A 280 26.03 1.40 6.51
CA LEU A 280 27.28 0.75 6.08
C LEU A 280 28.24 0.47 7.25
N SER A 281 28.15 1.18 8.35
CA SER A 281 28.99 0.98 9.55
C SER A 281 28.47 -0.14 10.48
N ARG A 282 27.30 -0.70 10.22
CA ARG A 282 26.77 -1.81 11.03
C ARG A 282 27.66 -3.04 10.93
N PRO A 283 27.80 -3.81 12.03
CA PRO A 283 28.55 -5.07 11.99
C PRO A 283 28.04 -6.00 10.90
N LEU A 284 28.97 -6.67 10.23
CA LEU A 284 28.63 -7.70 9.25
C LEU A 284 27.94 -8.87 9.97
N THR A 285 26.79 -9.27 9.49
CA THR A 285 26.05 -10.43 9.95
C THR A 285 25.97 -11.47 8.83
N ARG A 286 25.69 -12.73 9.19
CA ARG A 286 25.36 -13.75 8.18
C ARG A 286 24.05 -13.38 7.49
N GLU A 287 23.93 -13.69 6.23
CA GLU A 287 22.70 -13.44 5.46
C GLU A 287 21.57 -14.39 5.85
N THR A 288 21.90 -15.58 6.31
CA THR A 288 20.99 -16.64 6.78
C THR A 288 21.51 -17.26 8.06
#